data_2044ceb4f8add8e948510983ba87255b
#
_entry.id   2044ceb4f8add8e948510983ba87255b
#
_cell.length_a   1.000
_cell.length_b   1.000
_cell.length_c   1.000
_cell.angle_alpha   90.00
_cell.angle_beta   90.00
_cell.angle_gamma   90.00
#
_symmetry.space_group_name_H-M   'P 1'
#
loop_
_entity.id
_entity.type
_entity.pdbx_description
1 polymer ?
#
loop_
_entity_poly.entity_id
_entity_poly.type
_entity_poly.pdbx_seq_one_letter_code
_entity_poly.pdbx_strand_id
1 'polypeptide(L)'
;KKAKLEDPKSDVKVRPYNGSPTYFDKIYTSLFTVFVGFLFATLVAVPIGLLCGMSPVINTAINPLIQIFKPVSPLAWLPIVTLVVSAVYVNSDDAWFEKSFITSAITVMLCSLWPTLINTAVGVSSIDKDLVNVGKVLRLNWSTQIKKIIIPSALPYIFTGMRLSLGVGWMVLIAA
;
A
#
# COMPACT_ATOMS: atom_id res chain seq x y z
N LYS A 1 -7.64 -39.61 -27.91
CA LYS A 1 -7.93 -38.16 -27.94
C LYS A 1 -7.41 -37.46 -29.20
N LYS A 2 -6.22 -37.83 -29.72
CA LYS A 2 -5.69 -37.27 -31.00
C LYS A 2 -6.57 -37.60 -32.21
N ALA A 3 -7.07 -38.83 -32.28
CA ALA A 3 -7.90 -39.28 -33.42
C ALA A 3 -9.24 -38.50 -33.56
N LYS A 4 -9.78 -37.93 -32.47
CA LYS A 4 -11.00 -37.11 -32.52
C LYS A 4 -10.76 -35.67 -32.98
N LEU A 5 -9.50 -35.21 -33.00
CA LEU A 5 -9.12 -33.87 -33.44
C LEU A 5 -8.93 -33.78 -34.97
N GLU A 6 -8.79 -34.94 -35.63
CA GLU A 6 -8.59 -35.03 -37.09
C GLU A 6 -9.91 -35.24 -37.87
N ASP A 7 -11.04 -35.37 -37.16
CA ASP A 7 -12.35 -35.55 -37.80
C ASP A 7 -12.99 -34.16 -38.04
N PRO A 8 -13.08 -33.71 -39.32
CA PRO A 8 -13.57 -32.36 -39.65
C PRO A 8 -15.08 -32.14 -39.34
N LYS A 9 -15.78 -33.16 -38.89
CA LYS A 9 -17.20 -33.08 -38.47
C LYS A 9 -17.41 -33.16 -36.95
N SER A 10 -16.36 -33.26 -36.17
CA SER A 10 -16.52 -33.23 -34.72
C SER A 10 -16.59 -31.79 -34.25
N ASP A 11 -17.76 -31.33 -33.83
CA ASP A 11 -17.94 -30.11 -33.04
C ASP A 11 -17.23 -30.23 -31.66
N VAL A 12 -15.90 -30.22 -31.70
CA VAL A 12 -15.08 -30.20 -30.49
C VAL A 12 -15.16 -28.76 -29.97
N LYS A 13 -16.15 -28.47 -29.13
CA LYS A 13 -16.15 -27.28 -28.28
C LYS A 13 -14.86 -27.31 -27.44
N VAL A 14 -13.87 -26.55 -27.85
CA VAL A 14 -12.67 -26.30 -27.05
C VAL A 14 -13.14 -25.60 -25.80
N ARG A 15 -13.29 -26.36 -24.71
CA ARG A 15 -13.57 -25.75 -23.39
C ARG A 15 -12.35 -24.93 -22.99
N PRO A 16 -12.53 -23.69 -22.56
CA PRO A 16 -11.42 -22.93 -21.98
C PRO A 16 -10.80 -23.75 -20.86
N TYR A 17 -9.50 -23.63 -20.71
CA TYR A 17 -8.74 -24.34 -19.70
C TYR A 17 -9.25 -23.92 -18.31
N ASN A 18 -10.04 -24.78 -17.67
CA ASN A 18 -10.54 -24.59 -16.28
C ASN A 18 -9.60 -25.26 -15.25
N GLY A 19 -8.31 -25.37 -15.57
CA GLY A 19 -7.29 -25.90 -14.65
C GLY A 19 -6.94 -24.88 -13.57
N SER A 20 -6.34 -25.35 -12.49
CA SER A 20 -5.80 -24.50 -11.42
C SER A 20 -4.89 -23.42 -12.00
N PRO A 21 -4.94 -22.18 -11.51
CA PRO A 21 -4.12 -21.08 -12.01
C PRO A 21 -2.64 -21.48 -11.97
N THR A 22 -1.93 -21.15 -13.04
CA THR A 22 -0.52 -21.48 -13.20
C THR A 22 0.32 -20.76 -12.12
N TYR A 23 1.49 -21.29 -11.78
CA TYR A 23 2.40 -20.63 -10.84
C TYR A 23 2.70 -19.18 -11.22
N PHE A 24 2.83 -18.90 -12.52
CA PHE A 24 3.04 -17.54 -13.02
C PHE A 24 1.86 -16.61 -12.73
N ASP A 25 0.63 -17.10 -12.87
CA ASP A 25 -0.58 -16.33 -12.56
C ASP A 25 -0.64 -15.99 -11.08
N LYS A 26 -0.29 -16.94 -10.21
CA LYS A 26 -0.23 -16.72 -8.75
C LYS A 26 0.83 -15.70 -8.39
N ILE A 27 2.04 -15.78 -8.97
CA ILE A 27 3.11 -14.81 -8.74
C ILE A 27 2.66 -13.42 -9.20
N TYR A 28 2.07 -13.30 -10.37
CA TYR A 28 1.57 -12.02 -10.89
C TYR A 28 0.51 -11.42 -9.97
N THR A 29 -0.49 -12.20 -9.58
CA THR A 29 -1.55 -11.75 -8.66
C THR A 29 -0.97 -11.31 -7.32
N SER A 30 0.00 -12.04 -6.78
CA SER A 30 0.68 -11.70 -5.53
C SER A 30 1.45 -10.39 -5.64
N LEU A 31 2.24 -10.21 -6.69
CA LEU A 31 2.97 -8.97 -6.95
C LEU A 31 2.02 -7.78 -7.13
N PHE A 32 0.95 -7.98 -7.88
CA PHE A 32 -0.06 -6.95 -8.11
C PHE A 32 -0.77 -6.56 -6.81
N THR A 33 -1.12 -7.52 -5.97
CA THR A 33 -1.75 -7.28 -4.65
C THR A 33 -0.86 -6.44 -3.74
N VAL A 34 0.43 -6.81 -3.62
CA VAL A 34 1.39 -6.03 -2.81
C VAL A 34 1.55 -4.63 -3.38
N PHE A 35 1.70 -4.51 -4.70
CA PHE A 35 1.88 -3.21 -5.35
C PHE A 35 0.69 -2.28 -5.12
N VAL A 36 -0.54 -2.80 -5.28
CA VAL A 36 -1.77 -2.03 -5.06
C VAL A 36 -1.89 -1.60 -3.59
N GLY A 37 -1.73 -2.54 -2.65
CA GLY A 37 -1.77 -2.22 -1.20
C GLY A 37 -0.70 -1.21 -0.79
N PHE A 38 0.52 -1.38 -1.26
CA PHE A 38 1.64 -0.46 -1.03
C PHE A 38 1.41 0.93 -1.65
N LEU A 39 0.86 0.99 -2.85
CA LEU A 39 0.56 2.25 -3.53
C LEU A 39 -0.46 3.07 -2.73
N PHE A 40 -1.57 2.45 -2.31
CA PHE A 40 -2.58 3.10 -1.47
C PHE A 40 -2.02 3.50 -0.11
N ALA A 41 -1.22 2.63 0.52
CA ALA A 41 -0.53 2.97 1.77
C ALA A 41 0.34 4.23 1.61
N THR A 42 1.13 4.29 0.55
CA THR A 42 2.04 5.42 0.28
C THR A 42 1.27 6.70 -0.02
N LEU A 43 0.19 6.62 -0.82
CA LEU A 43 -0.67 7.77 -1.14
C LEU A 43 -1.31 8.40 0.10
N VAL A 44 -1.58 7.61 1.13
CA VAL A 44 -2.14 8.10 2.40
C VAL A 44 -1.03 8.49 3.37
N ALA A 45 0.01 7.67 3.50
CA ALA A 45 1.06 7.84 4.49
C ALA A 45 1.94 9.07 4.22
N VAL A 46 2.29 9.34 2.96
CA VAL A 46 3.18 10.47 2.63
C VAL A 46 2.52 11.82 2.92
N PRO A 47 1.29 12.12 2.48
CA PRO A 47 0.64 13.38 2.84
C PRO A 47 0.45 13.56 4.35
N ILE A 48 0.00 12.51 5.05
CA ILE A 48 -0.18 12.57 6.51
C ILE A 48 1.16 12.75 7.21
N GLY A 49 2.20 12.03 6.79
CA GLY A 49 3.56 12.17 7.31
C GLY A 49 4.15 13.55 7.09
N LEU A 50 3.92 14.18 5.92
CA LEU A 50 4.31 15.56 5.65
C LEU A 50 3.63 16.52 6.62
N LEU A 51 2.32 16.38 6.83
CA LEU A 51 1.56 17.22 7.77
C LEU A 51 2.04 17.04 9.21
N CYS A 52 2.30 15.81 9.64
CA CYS A 52 2.84 15.51 10.97
C CYS A 52 4.23 16.13 11.18
N GLY A 53 5.10 16.01 10.18
CA GLY A 53 6.46 16.56 10.27
C GLY A 53 6.50 18.09 10.23
N MET A 54 5.53 18.74 9.58
CA MET A 54 5.44 20.20 9.50
C MET A 54 4.80 20.86 10.74
N SER A 55 3.91 20.14 11.42
CA SER A 55 3.13 20.68 12.54
C SER A 55 3.26 19.81 13.78
N PRO A 56 3.85 20.33 14.87
CA PRO A 56 3.96 19.61 16.12
C PRO A 56 2.58 19.28 16.73
N VAL A 57 1.57 20.12 16.48
CA VAL A 57 0.20 19.90 16.94
C VAL A 57 -0.40 18.66 16.28
N ILE A 58 -0.29 18.55 14.96
CA ILE A 58 -0.78 17.39 14.19
C ILE A 58 -0.02 16.13 14.60
N ASN A 59 1.30 16.23 14.75
CA ASN A 59 2.13 15.13 15.21
C ASN A 59 1.69 14.63 16.59
N THR A 60 1.47 15.51 17.54
CA THR A 60 0.99 15.15 18.88
C THR A 60 -0.40 14.53 18.86
N ALA A 61 -1.29 15.01 18.00
CA ALA A 61 -2.64 14.47 17.84
C ALA A 61 -2.66 13.06 17.22
N ILE A 62 -1.78 12.79 16.24
CA ILE A 62 -1.72 11.51 15.54
C ILE A 62 -0.83 10.49 16.26
N ASN A 63 0.11 10.94 17.08
CA ASN A 63 1.06 10.08 17.78
C ASN A 63 0.42 8.96 18.61
N PRO A 64 -0.67 9.17 19.37
CA PRO A 64 -1.36 8.09 20.07
C PRO A 64 -1.85 6.97 19.13
N LEU A 65 -2.40 7.34 17.97
CA LEU A 65 -2.83 6.37 16.96
C LEU A 65 -1.65 5.55 16.43
N ILE A 66 -0.53 6.23 16.12
CA ILE A 66 0.70 5.56 15.69
C ILE A 66 1.17 4.57 16.74
N GLN A 67 1.18 4.95 18.03
CA GLN A 67 1.66 4.09 19.11
C GLN A 67 0.76 2.89 19.35
N ILE A 68 -0.55 3.00 19.14
CA ILE A 68 -1.51 1.90 19.30
C ILE A 68 -1.38 0.92 18.13
N PHE A 69 -1.32 1.42 16.90
CA PHE A 69 -1.41 0.58 15.71
C PHE A 69 -0.07 0.04 15.20
N LYS A 70 1.03 0.77 15.43
CA LYS A 70 2.38 0.35 15.02
C LYS A 70 2.79 -1.03 15.58
N PRO A 71 2.58 -1.36 16.87
CA PRO A 71 2.97 -2.64 17.43
C PRO A 71 2.01 -3.79 17.08
N VAL A 72 0.89 -3.52 16.41
CA VAL A 72 -0.06 -4.58 16.04
C VAL A 72 0.59 -5.51 15.00
N SER A 73 0.64 -6.79 15.31
CA SER A 73 1.19 -7.79 14.40
C SER A 73 0.42 -7.82 13.09
N PRO A 74 1.11 -7.87 11.94
CA PRO A 74 0.48 -8.06 10.63
C PRO A 74 -0.50 -9.24 10.58
N LEU A 75 -0.18 -10.34 11.29
CA LEU A 75 -1.04 -11.52 11.39
C LEU A 75 -2.36 -11.25 12.12
N ALA A 76 -2.38 -10.26 13.04
CA ALA A 76 -3.62 -9.89 13.73
C ALA A 76 -4.56 -9.04 12.83
N TRP A 77 -4.02 -8.31 11.87
CA TRP A 77 -4.81 -7.55 10.92
C TRP A 77 -5.62 -8.43 9.97
N LEU A 78 -5.06 -9.56 9.55
CA LEU A 78 -5.67 -10.43 8.54
C LEU A 78 -7.07 -10.93 8.91
N PRO A 79 -7.33 -11.51 10.09
CA PRO A 79 -8.68 -11.94 10.48
C PRO A 79 -9.63 -10.77 10.63
N ILE A 80 -9.17 -9.62 11.14
CA ILE A 80 -10.01 -8.43 11.29
C ILE A 80 -10.47 -7.93 9.93
N VAL A 81 -9.53 -7.75 8.99
CA VAL A 81 -9.83 -7.30 7.63
C VAL A 81 -10.73 -8.30 6.92
N THR A 82 -10.48 -9.61 7.08
CA THR A 82 -11.31 -10.67 6.49
C THR A 82 -12.75 -10.60 6.98
N LEU A 83 -12.98 -10.37 8.26
CA LEU A 83 -14.33 -10.20 8.83
C LEU A 83 -15.03 -8.96 8.26
N VAL A 84 -14.33 -7.82 8.23
CA VAL A 84 -14.88 -6.56 7.71
C VAL A 84 -15.22 -6.68 6.21
N VAL A 85 -14.26 -7.18 5.42
CA VAL A 85 -14.47 -7.38 3.98
C VAL A 85 -15.61 -8.38 3.75
N SER A 86 -15.70 -9.45 4.55
CA SER A 86 -16.78 -10.45 4.44
C SER A 86 -18.15 -9.88 4.75
N ALA A 87 -18.23 -8.92 5.64
CA ALA A 87 -19.50 -8.28 6.01
C ALA A 87 -19.98 -7.25 4.98
N VAL A 88 -19.03 -6.55 4.32
CA VAL A 88 -19.33 -5.45 3.39
C VAL A 88 -19.38 -5.93 1.94
N TYR A 89 -18.48 -6.85 1.58
CA TYR A 89 -18.32 -7.32 0.21
C TYR A 89 -19.08 -8.62 -0.01
N VAL A 90 -20.24 -8.50 -0.65
CA VAL A 90 -21.04 -9.65 -1.09
C VAL A 90 -20.50 -10.09 -2.45
N ASN A 91 -20.08 -11.36 -2.55
CA ASN A 91 -19.70 -11.95 -3.85
C ASN A 91 -20.93 -11.97 -4.77
N SER A 92 -21.00 -11.04 -5.70
CA SER A 92 -21.82 -11.14 -6.88
C SER A 92 -20.98 -11.75 -8.01
N ASP A 93 -21.58 -12.55 -8.87
CA ASP A 93 -20.90 -13.17 -10.04
C ASP A 93 -20.23 -12.13 -10.97
N ASP A 94 -20.61 -10.85 -10.83
CA ASP A 94 -20.04 -9.70 -11.54
C ASP A 94 -18.98 -8.94 -10.75
N ALA A 95 -18.43 -9.48 -9.68
CA ALA A 95 -17.44 -8.79 -8.87
C ALA A 95 -16.09 -8.66 -9.64
N TRP A 96 -15.64 -7.42 -9.83
CA TRP A 96 -14.40 -7.07 -10.56
C TRP A 96 -13.13 -7.63 -9.91
N PHE A 97 -13.16 -7.95 -8.63
CA PHE A 97 -12.02 -8.50 -7.88
C PHE A 97 -12.46 -9.61 -6.95
N GLU A 98 -11.64 -10.66 -6.84
CA GLU A 98 -11.84 -11.70 -5.85
C GLU A 98 -11.73 -11.13 -4.42
N LYS A 99 -12.56 -11.63 -3.52
CA LYS A 99 -12.57 -11.25 -2.11
C LYS A 99 -11.21 -11.41 -1.43
N SER A 100 -10.47 -12.46 -1.79
CA SER A 100 -9.12 -12.71 -1.30
C SER A 100 -8.15 -11.60 -1.67
N PHE A 101 -8.23 -11.10 -2.91
CA PHE A 101 -7.41 -9.97 -3.39
C PHE A 101 -7.66 -8.71 -2.56
N ILE A 102 -8.93 -8.35 -2.35
CA ILE A 102 -9.30 -7.15 -1.59
C ILE A 102 -8.82 -7.26 -0.14
N THR A 103 -9.04 -8.41 0.50
CA THR A 103 -8.60 -8.66 1.88
C THR A 103 -7.09 -8.52 2.02
N SER A 104 -6.34 -9.15 1.12
CA SER A 104 -4.88 -9.10 1.14
C SER A 104 -4.35 -7.68 0.84
N ALA A 105 -4.92 -6.99 -0.15
CA ALA A 105 -4.52 -5.62 -0.49
C ALA A 105 -4.76 -4.63 0.65
N ILE A 106 -5.90 -4.71 1.34
CA ILE A 106 -6.21 -3.87 2.50
C ILE A 106 -5.28 -4.20 3.66
N THR A 107 -4.99 -5.48 3.91
CA THR A 107 -4.06 -5.89 4.98
C THR A 107 -2.65 -5.35 4.72
N VAL A 108 -2.16 -5.49 3.48
CA VAL A 108 -0.87 -4.91 3.06
C VAL A 108 -0.88 -3.40 3.22
N MET A 109 -1.96 -2.71 2.80
CA MET A 109 -2.10 -1.27 2.95
C MET A 109 -1.97 -0.84 4.41
N LEU A 110 -2.71 -1.44 5.32
CA LEU A 110 -2.70 -1.10 6.75
C LEU A 110 -1.32 -1.33 7.40
N CYS A 111 -0.67 -2.43 7.06
CA CYS A 111 0.66 -2.75 7.61
C CYS A 111 1.77 -1.87 7.03
N SER A 112 1.69 -1.51 5.74
CA SER A 112 2.68 -0.70 5.03
C SER A 112 2.56 0.80 5.33
N LEU A 113 1.43 1.26 5.85
CA LEU A 113 1.15 2.67 6.11
C LEU A 113 2.09 3.25 7.18
N TRP A 114 2.28 2.54 8.29
CA TRP A 114 2.98 3.06 9.47
C TRP A 114 4.47 3.36 9.22
N PRO A 115 5.28 2.46 8.64
CA PRO A 115 6.69 2.74 8.38
C PRO A 115 6.89 3.93 7.45
N THR A 116 6.09 4.06 6.40
CA THR A 116 6.17 5.20 5.47
C THR A 116 5.77 6.49 6.15
N LEU A 117 4.68 6.51 6.93
CA LEU A 117 4.20 7.68 7.65
C LEU A 117 5.24 8.20 8.64
N ILE A 118 5.76 7.32 9.49
CA ILE A 118 6.73 7.68 10.54
C ILE A 118 8.01 8.22 9.92
N ASN A 119 8.58 7.52 8.93
CA ASN A 119 9.81 7.97 8.29
C ASN A 119 9.62 9.30 7.55
N THR A 120 8.47 9.51 6.91
CA THR A 120 8.14 10.79 6.27
C THR A 120 8.06 11.92 7.31
N ALA A 121 7.36 11.70 8.43
CA ALA A 121 7.25 12.69 9.49
C ALA A 121 8.61 13.03 10.11
N VAL A 122 9.45 12.02 10.38
CA VAL A 122 10.82 12.23 10.87
C VAL A 122 11.66 12.98 9.84
N GLY A 123 11.58 12.61 8.56
CA GLY A 123 12.31 13.28 7.50
C GLY A 123 11.97 14.77 7.39
N VAL A 124 10.70 15.12 7.51
CA VAL A 124 10.25 16.53 7.48
C VAL A 124 10.66 17.28 8.74
N SER A 125 10.55 16.66 9.90
CA SER A 125 10.94 17.31 11.19
C SER A 125 12.44 17.49 11.35
N SER A 126 13.26 16.72 10.61
CA SER A 126 14.73 16.82 10.63
C SER A 126 15.30 17.85 9.65
N ILE A 127 14.45 18.51 8.85
CA ILE A 127 14.90 19.55 7.93
C ILE A 127 15.47 20.73 8.72
N ASP A 128 16.64 21.23 8.25
CA ASP A 128 17.27 22.38 8.85
C ASP A 128 16.34 23.60 8.86
N LYS A 129 16.23 24.24 10.02
CA LYS A 129 15.39 25.41 10.22
C LYS A 129 15.83 26.59 9.33
N ASP A 130 17.11 26.66 8.99
CA ASP A 130 17.64 27.70 8.11
C ASP A 130 17.09 27.56 6.70
N LEU A 131 16.97 26.34 6.18
CA LEU A 131 16.32 26.09 4.89
C LEU A 131 14.83 26.50 4.89
N VAL A 132 14.13 26.24 5.97
CA VAL A 132 12.73 26.65 6.12
C VAL A 132 12.62 28.18 6.23
N ASN A 133 13.56 28.83 6.93
CA ASN A 133 13.61 30.29 7.08
C ASN A 133 13.94 30.99 5.76
N VAL A 134 14.83 30.45 4.95
CA VAL A 134 15.10 30.93 3.58
C VAL A 134 13.81 30.97 2.76
N GLY A 135 12.99 29.92 2.86
CA GLY A 135 11.68 29.90 2.19
C GLY A 135 10.74 31.02 2.66
N LYS A 136 10.77 31.38 3.95
CA LYS A 136 9.98 32.49 4.51
C LYS A 136 10.51 33.84 4.06
N VAL A 137 11.84 34.04 4.05
CA VAL A 137 12.49 35.29 3.59
C VAL A 137 12.17 35.55 2.10
N LEU A 138 12.19 34.50 1.29
CA LEU A 138 11.81 34.57 -0.12
C LEU A 138 10.29 34.69 -0.33
N ARG A 139 9.50 34.78 0.73
CA ARG A 139 8.03 34.83 0.70
C ARG A 139 7.41 33.74 -0.19
N LEU A 140 7.97 32.52 -0.14
CA LEU A 140 7.46 31.43 -0.93
C LEU A 140 6.06 31.04 -0.45
N ASN A 141 5.17 30.80 -1.41
CA ASN A 141 3.84 30.31 -1.14
C ASN A 141 3.95 28.90 -0.51
N TRP A 142 3.06 28.55 0.41
CA TRP A 142 3.06 27.27 1.13
C TRP A 142 3.23 26.05 0.19
N SER A 143 2.49 26.00 -0.92
CA SER A 143 2.61 24.94 -1.91
C SER A 143 4.00 24.89 -2.57
N THR A 144 4.62 26.05 -2.82
CA THR A 144 5.96 26.14 -3.41
C THR A 144 7.03 25.70 -2.41
N GLN A 145 6.87 26.06 -1.14
CA GLN A 145 7.77 25.64 -0.07
C GLN A 145 7.75 24.13 0.11
N ILE A 146 6.56 23.51 0.10
CA ILE A 146 6.43 22.04 0.16
C ILE A 146 7.15 21.38 -1.03
N LYS A 147 6.86 21.82 -2.26
CA LYS A 147 7.39 21.18 -3.47
C LYS A 147 8.88 21.41 -3.69
N LYS A 148 9.42 22.58 -3.32
CA LYS A 148 10.80 22.95 -3.63
C LYS A 148 11.78 22.76 -2.47
N ILE A 149 11.30 22.73 -1.23
CA ILE A 149 12.17 22.62 -0.06
C ILE A 149 11.84 21.33 0.71
N ILE A 150 10.60 21.16 1.16
CA ILE A 150 10.25 20.11 2.11
C ILE A 150 10.34 18.72 1.47
N ILE A 151 9.66 18.51 0.34
CA ILE A 151 9.65 17.21 -0.33
C ILE A 151 11.06 16.80 -0.75
N PRO A 152 11.87 17.61 -1.46
CA PRO A 152 13.21 17.22 -1.84
C PRO A 152 14.13 16.90 -0.65
N SER A 153 14.03 17.67 0.44
CA SER A 153 14.83 17.45 1.65
C SER A 153 14.41 16.20 2.42
N ALA A 154 13.12 15.88 2.45
CA ALA A 154 12.59 14.69 3.11
C ALA A 154 12.66 13.42 2.25
N LEU A 155 12.98 13.54 0.96
CA LEU A 155 12.96 12.44 -0.02
C LEU A 155 13.77 11.20 0.42
N PRO A 156 14.99 11.31 0.97
CA PRO A 156 15.75 10.15 1.45
C PRO A 156 15.00 9.37 2.55
N TYR A 157 14.32 10.08 3.45
CA TYR A 157 13.53 9.47 4.52
C TYR A 157 12.25 8.83 3.99
N ILE A 158 11.59 9.49 3.03
CA ILE A 158 10.41 8.93 2.35
C ILE A 158 10.77 7.61 1.68
N PHE A 159 11.88 7.56 0.92
CA PHE A 159 12.35 6.32 0.29
C PHE A 159 12.72 5.24 1.32
N THR A 160 13.33 5.63 2.44
CA THR A 160 13.62 4.69 3.53
C THR A 160 12.33 4.10 4.10
N GLY A 161 11.32 4.93 4.34
CA GLY A 161 10.00 4.49 4.79
C GLY A 161 9.32 3.56 3.78
N MET A 162 9.34 3.92 2.50
CA MET A 162 8.79 3.09 1.42
C MET A 162 9.49 1.73 1.32
N ARG A 163 10.82 1.69 1.42
CA ARG A 163 11.59 0.45 1.42
C ARG A 163 11.19 -0.48 2.58
N LEU A 164 11.06 0.07 3.79
CA LEU A 164 10.64 -0.69 4.96
C LEU A 164 9.20 -1.18 4.80
N SER A 165 8.30 -0.33 4.32
CA SER A 165 6.91 -0.68 4.05
C SER A 165 6.75 -1.78 3.01
N LEU A 166 7.55 -1.74 1.95
CA LEU A 166 7.55 -2.79 0.94
C LEU A 166 7.97 -4.14 1.54
N GLY A 167 9.00 -4.14 2.39
CA GLY A 167 9.45 -5.35 3.10
C GLY A 167 8.36 -5.92 4.01
N VAL A 168 7.67 -5.06 4.76
CA VAL A 168 6.54 -5.48 5.61
C VAL A 168 5.37 -5.99 4.76
N GLY A 169 5.02 -5.30 3.68
CA GLY A 169 3.94 -5.72 2.77
C GLY A 169 4.19 -7.08 2.15
N TRP A 170 5.45 -7.36 1.77
CA TRP A 170 5.84 -8.67 1.27
C TRP A 170 5.71 -9.77 2.33
N MET A 171 6.14 -9.48 3.56
CA MET A 171 6.02 -10.41 4.69
C MET A 171 4.57 -10.75 5.02
N VAL A 172 3.69 -9.74 4.95
CA VAL A 172 2.24 -9.89 5.14
C VAL A 172 1.63 -10.78 4.07
N LEU A 173 2.00 -10.61 2.81
CA LEU A 173 1.47 -11.42 1.72
C LEU A 173 1.82 -12.90 1.86
N ILE A 174 3.05 -13.22 2.30
CA ILE A 174 3.46 -14.62 2.52
C ILE A 174 2.63 -15.27 3.63
N ALA A 175 2.14 -14.47 4.58
CA ALA A 175 1.33 -14.93 5.70
C ALA A 175 -0.19 -14.97 5.40
N ALA A 176 -0.65 -14.29 4.34
CA ALA A 176 -2.05 -14.19 3.92
C ALA A 176 -2.44 -15.28 2.93
#